data_78e878f1e5ee3f06f895da0db8f8ee92
#
_entry.id   78e878f1e5ee3f06f895da0db8f8ee92
#
_cell.length_a   1.000
_cell.length_b   1.000
_cell.length_c   1.000
_cell.angle_alpha   90.00
_cell.angle_beta   90.00
_cell.angle_gamma   90.00
#
_symmetry.space_group_name_H-M   'P 1'
#
loop_
_entity.id
_entity.type
_entity.pdbx_description
1 polymer ?
#
loop_
_entity_poly.entity_id
_entity_poly.type
_entity_poly.pdbx_seq_one_letter_code
_entity_poly.pdbx_strand_id
1 'polypeptide(L)'
;MIVLSACNFSDTQAAKNYNISLSASQEVHAVTSSATATASLKLVEGTKTNILTITGSYKNLTGSAIAAHWHGPALEGEVGPIVFKLDIVEGSSPGTGTFSGQKDLTNNEIHFYLAHQSYINIHTAKYKKGEIRGQVK
;
A
#
# COMPACT_ATOMS: atom_id res chain seq x y z
N MET A 1 -25.75 9.00 42.44
CA MET A 1 -25.98 8.96 40.99
C MET A 1 -24.64 8.74 40.31
N ILE A 2 -24.37 7.49 39.94
CA ILE A 2 -23.14 7.14 39.24
C ILE A 2 -23.39 7.48 37.78
N VAL A 3 -22.77 8.57 37.30
CA VAL A 3 -22.70 8.80 35.86
C VAL A 3 -21.70 7.79 35.33
N LEU A 4 -22.16 6.65 34.84
CA LEU A 4 -21.38 5.82 33.96
C LEU A 4 -21.11 6.67 32.73
N SER A 5 -19.93 7.27 32.68
CA SER A 5 -19.38 7.74 31.42
C SER A 5 -19.36 6.51 30.52
N ALA A 6 -20.27 6.46 29.59
CA ALA A 6 -20.23 5.47 28.55
C ALA A 6 -18.89 5.69 27.82
N CYS A 7 -17.93 4.80 28.09
CA CYS A 7 -16.73 4.72 27.29
C CYS A 7 -17.21 4.53 25.85
N ASN A 8 -17.03 5.54 25.06
CA ASN A 8 -17.49 5.54 23.69
C ASN A 8 -16.51 4.67 22.89
N PHE A 9 -16.79 3.37 22.80
CA PHE A 9 -15.99 2.42 22.03
C PHE A 9 -16.14 2.58 20.51
N SER A 10 -16.86 3.60 20.05
CA SER A 10 -16.90 3.94 18.64
C SER A 10 -15.51 4.21 18.06
N ASP A 11 -14.54 4.61 18.90
CA ASP A 11 -13.16 4.83 18.50
C ASP A 11 -12.41 3.55 18.16
N THR A 12 -12.90 2.36 18.59
CA THR A 12 -12.33 1.07 18.21
C THR A 12 -12.51 0.75 16.72
N GLN A 13 -13.39 1.48 16.05
CA GLN A 13 -13.68 1.40 14.62
C GLN A 13 -12.99 2.51 13.82
N ALA A 14 -12.05 3.23 14.44
CA ALA A 14 -11.35 4.32 13.78
C ALA A 14 -10.59 3.82 12.55
N ALA A 15 -10.68 4.58 11.46
CA ALA A 15 -9.91 4.30 10.27
C ALA A 15 -8.42 4.49 10.56
N LYS A 16 -7.60 3.55 10.09
CA LYS A 16 -6.15 3.64 10.11
C LYS A 16 -5.66 4.00 8.72
N ASN A 17 -5.25 5.24 8.56
CA ASN A 17 -4.88 5.81 7.27
C ASN A 17 -3.39 6.07 7.21
N TYR A 18 -2.80 5.72 6.08
CA TYR A 18 -1.43 6.06 5.74
C TYR A 18 -1.39 6.74 4.37
N ASN A 19 -0.59 7.78 4.26
CA ASN A 19 -0.25 8.39 2.99
C ASN A 19 1.25 8.18 2.79
N ILE A 20 1.62 7.48 1.74
CA ILE A 20 3.00 7.09 1.50
C ILE A 20 3.50 7.56 0.14
N SER A 21 4.80 7.71 0.04
CA SER A 21 5.49 7.96 -1.23
C SER A 21 6.28 6.72 -1.65
N LEU A 22 6.28 6.43 -2.94
CA LEU A 22 7.07 5.37 -3.53
C LEU A 22 8.23 5.97 -4.32
N SER A 23 9.39 5.33 -4.22
CA SER A 23 10.60 5.75 -4.94
C SER A 23 11.49 4.55 -5.24
N ALA A 24 12.40 4.72 -6.20
CA ALA A 24 13.38 3.70 -6.54
C ALA A 24 14.31 3.37 -5.38
N SER A 25 14.66 4.37 -4.58
CA SER A 25 15.57 4.20 -3.44
C SER A 25 15.03 3.30 -2.33
N GLN A 26 13.74 3.07 -2.27
CA GLN A 26 13.12 2.17 -1.30
C GLN A 26 13.10 0.69 -1.77
N GLU A 27 13.40 0.43 -3.04
CA GLU A 27 13.54 -0.95 -3.53
C GLU A 27 14.78 -1.61 -2.92
N VAL A 28 14.71 -2.91 -2.66
CA VAL A 28 15.80 -3.67 -2.03
C VAL A 28 16.94 -3.93 -3.01
N HIS A 29 16.60 -4.19 -4.27
CA HIS A 29 17.58 -4.31 -5.35
C HIS A 29 17.91 -2.94 -5.93
N ALA A 30 19.05 -2.85 -6.63
CA ALA A 30 19.48 -1.60 -7.23
C ALA A 30 18.57 -1.18 -8.39
N VAL A 31 17.99 0.02 -8.28
CA VAL A 31 17.17 0.64 -9.32
C VAL A 31 17.62 2.06 -9.54
N THR A 32 17.86 2.43 -10.81
CA THR A 32 18.07 3.81 -11.20
C THR A 32 16.85 4.29 -11.96
N SER A 33 16.03 5.08 -11.30
CA SER A 33 14.78 5.61 -11.87
C SER A 33 14.40 6.90 -11.15
N SER A 34 13.86 7.84 -11.89
CA SER A 34 13.27 9.08 -11.36
C SER A 34 11.77 8.93 -11.10
N ALA A 35 11.22 7.73 -11.28
CA ALA A 35 9.82 7.46 -11.06
C ALA A 35 9.42 7.70 -9.60
N THR A 36 8.22 8.20 -9.41
CA THR A 36 7.60 8.42 -8.11
C THR A 36 6.13 8.05 -8.14
N ALA A 37 5.63 7.71 -6.99
CA ALA A 37 4.19 7.51 -6.78
C ALA A 37 3.81 7.99 -5.39
N THR A 38 2.52 8.24 -5.22
CA THR A 38 1.89 8.45 -3.92
C THR A 38 0.74 7.47 -3.77
N ALA A 39 0.51 7.01 -2.57
CA ALA A 39 -0.60 6.13 -2.27
C ALA A 39 -1.28 6.53 -0.98
N SER A 40 -2.58 6.36 -0.95
CA SER A 40 -3.41 6.46 0.24
C SER A 40 -3.92 5.07 0.60
N LEU A 41 -3.70 4.66 1.83
CA LEU A 41 -4.19 3.41 2.38
C LEU A 41 -5.15 3.74 3.52
N LYS A 42 -6.33 3.12 3.49
CA LYS A 42 -7.36 3.33 4.50
C LYS A 42 -7.89 1.99 4.97
N LEU A 43 -7.68 1.67 6.23
CA LEU A 43 -8.26 0.48 6.87
C LEU A 43 -9.45 0.90 7.71
N VAL A 44 -10.60 0.32 7.41
CA VAL A 44 -11.81 0.44 8.22
C VAL A 44 -12.12 -0.91 8.85
N GLU A 45 -11.93 -1.00 10.15
CA GLU A 45 -12.23 -2.20 10.92
C GLU A 45 -13.70 -2.20 11.31
N GLY A 46 -14.42 -3.20 10.86
CA GLY A 46 -15.85 -3.43 11.17
C GLY A 46 -16.05 -4.62 12.09
N THR A 47 -17.31 -4.93 12.35
CA THR A 47 -17.67 -6.09 13.19
C THR A 47 -17.49 -7.43 12.47
N LYS A 48 -17.60 -7.44 11.15
CA LYS A 48 -17.50 -8.65 10.30
C LYS A 48 -16.40 -8.56 9.25
N THR A 49 -16.04 -7.36 8.84
CA THR A 49 -15.07 -7.11 7.76
C THR A 49 -14.08 -6.04 8.17
N ASN A 50 -12.88 -6.13 7.63
CA ASN A 50 -11.79 -5.19 7.89
C ASN A 50 -11.22 -4.77 6.53
N ILE A 51 -11.81 -3.74 5.95
CA ILE A 51 -11.55 -3.38 4.56
C ILE A 51 -10.39 -2.41 4.45
N LEU A 52 -9.31 -2.87 3.79
CA LEU A 52 -8.22 -2.01 3.35
C LEU A 52 -8.51 -1.55 1.93
N THR A 53 -8.55 -0.25 1.74
CA THR A 53 -8.66 0.39 0.43
C THR A 53 -7.36 1.10 0.10
N ILE A 54 -6.78 0.80 -1.05
CA ILE A 54 -5.54 1.41 -1.54
C ILE A 54 -5.86 2.14 -2.83
N THR A 55 -5.44 3.40 -2.92
CA THR A 55 -5.50 4.21 -4.15
C THR A 55 -4.20 4.97 -4.30
N GLY A 56 -3.76 5.15 -5.53
CA GLY A 56 -2.53 5.90 -5.77
C GLY A 56 -2.35 6.31 -7.22
N SER A 57 -1.31 7.08 -7.45
CA SER A 57 -0.92 7.52 -8.79
C SER A 57 0.60 7.48 -8.93
N TYR A 58 1.07 7.20 -10.12
CA TYR A 58 2.50 7.11 -10.44
C TYR A 58 2.83 7.94 -11.68
N LYS A 59 4.10 8.34 -11.76
CA LYS A 59 4.65 9.08 -12.89
C LYS A 59 6.12 8.74 -13.11
N ASN A 60 6.58 8.99 -14.33
CA ASN A 60 7.98 8.83 -14.75
C ASN A 60 8.53 7.40 -14.63
N LEU A 61 7.69 6.37 -14.70
CA LEU A 61 8.17 5.02 -14.87
C LEU A 61 8.95 4.87 -16.19
N THR A 62 9.90 3.97 -16.24
CA THR A 62 10.71 3.72 -17.44
C THR A 62 9.93 3.08 -18.58
N GLY A 63 8.68 2.74 -18.34
CA GLY A 63 7.73 2.18 -19.29
C GLY A 63 6.40 1.98 -18.62
N SER A 64 5.48 1.30 -19.27
CA SER A 64 4.17 1.00 -18.72
C SER A 64 4.31 0.16 -17.43
N ALA A 65 3.46 0.44 -16.45
CA ALA A 65 3.34 -0.40 -15.27
C ALA A 65 2.75 -1.76 -15.69
N ILE A 66 3.46 -2.83 -15.37
CA ILE A 66 3.00 -4.19 -15.69
C ILE A 66 2.33 -4.88 -14.50
N ALA A 67 2.63 -4.46 -13.29
CA ALA A 67 2.03 -4.97 -12.07
C ALA A 67 2.24 -4.00 -10.92
N ALA A 68 1.31 -4.02 -9.97
CA ALA A 68 1.44 -3.33 -8.68
C ALA A 68 0.89 -4.28 -7.61
N HIS A 69 1.57 -4.34 -6.47
CA HIS A 69 1.20 -5.26 -5.38
C HIS A 69 1.31 -4.60 -4.02
N TRP A 70 0.48 -5.06 -3.10
CA TRP A 70 0.69 -4.85 -1.68
C TRP A 70 1.32 -6.11 -1.09
N HIS A 71 2.42 -5.94 -0.36
CA HIS A 71 3.25 -7.01 0.19
C HIS A 71 3.31 -6.93 1.71
N GLY A 72 3.47 -8.07 2.37
CA GLY A 72 3.73 -8.19 3.79
C GLY A 72 3.69 -9.65 4.28
N PRO A 73 4.27 -9.94 5.46
CA PRO A 73 5.02 -9.01 6.30
C PRO A 73 6.45 -8.75 5.79
N ALA A 74 6.90 -7.52 5.88
CA ALA A 74 8.28 -7.13 5.58
C ALA A 74 8.59 -5.75 6.16
N LEU A 75 9.73 -5.61 6.79
CA LEU A 75 10.28 -4.34 7.21
C LEU A 75 10.93 -3.60 6.04
N GLU A 76 11.30 -2.33 6.26
CA GLU A 76 12.13 -1.60 5.29
C GLU A 76 13.39 -2.39 4.98
N GLY A 77 13.75 -2.46 3.69
CA GLY A 77 14.92 -3.22 3.25
C GLY A 77 14.71 -4.73 3.14
N GLU A 78 13.54 -5.21 3.44
CA GLU A 78 13.20 -6.63 3.34
C GLU A 78 12.19 -6.89 2.22
N VAL A 79 12.25 -8.06 1.63
CA VAL A 79 11.27 -8.55 0.64
C VAL A 79 10.25 -9.42 1.32
N GLY A 80 8.98 -9.14 1.09
CA GLY A 80 7.87 -9.93 1.61
C GLY A 80 6.98 -10.49 0.51
N PRO A 81 6.12 -11.46 0.87
CA PRO A 81 5.19 -12.07 -0.09
C PRO A 81 4.12 -11.09 -0.58
N ILE A 82 3.61 -11.36 -1.77
CA ILE A 82 2.45 -10.63 -2.29
C ILE A 82 1.22 -11.01 -1.46
N VAL A 83 0.53 -10.01 -0.91
CA VAL A 83 -0.75 -10.22 -0.26
C VAL A 83 -1.88 -10.13 -1.26
N PHE A 84 -1.91 -9.05 -2.06
CA PHE A 84 -2.85 -8.95 -3.17
C PHE A 84 -2.36 -8.01 -4.27
N LYS A 85 -2.93 -8.20 -5.44
CA LYS A 85 -2.64 -7.43 -6.64
C LYS A 85 -3.50 -6.16 -6.67
N LEU A 86 -2.90 -5.05 -7.10
CA LEU A 86 -3.58 -3.79 -7.34
C LEU A 86 -3.89 -3.65 -8.83
N ASP A 87 -5.04 -3.08 -9.14
CA ASP A 87 -5.45 -2.80 -10.50
C ASP A 87 -4.77 -1.53 -11.01
N ILE A 88 -4.27 -1.58 -12.23
CA ILE A 88 -3.58 -0.47 -12.87
C ILE A 88 -4.46 0.11 -13.96
N VAL A 89 -4.55 1.43 -14.00
CA VAL A 89 -5.12 2.19 -15.10
C VAL A 89 -4.03 3.09 -15.66
N GLU A 90 -3.51 2.74 -16.83
CA GLU A 90 -2.49 3.52 -17.52
C GLU A 90 -3.05 4.89 -17.88
N GLY A 91 -2.24 5.92 -17.73
CA GLY A 91 -2.60 7.29 -18.08
C GLY A 91 -2.45 7.57 -19.59
N SER A 92 -2.58 8.82 -19.96
CA SER A 92 -2.45 9.26 -21.36
C SER A 92 -1.03 9.13 -21.91
N SER A 93 -0.03 9.07 -21.04
CA SER A 93 1.36 8.87 -21.40
C SER A 93 1.89 7.59 -20.76
N PRO A 94 2.74 6.80 -21.46
CA PRO A 94 3.39 5.64 -20.85
C PRO A 94 4.18 6.05 -19.58
N GLY A 95 4.12 5.22 -18.57
CA GLY A 95 4.81 5.49 -17.30
C GLY A 95 4.06 6.42 -16.34
N THR A 96 2.84 6.83 -16.70
CA THR A 96 1.91 7.56 -15.83
C THR A 96 0.62 6.81 -15.69
N GLY A 97 -0.04 6.91 -14.55
CA GLY A 97 -1.32 6.25 -14.33
C GLY A 97 -1.72 6.20 -12.87
N THR A 98 -2.70 5.38 -12.60
CA THR A 98 -3.23 5.15 -11.25
C THR A 98 -3.27 3.67 -10.93
N PHE A 99 -3.31 3.37 -9.64
CA PHE A 99 -3.51 2.01 -9.15
C PHE A 99 -4.49 2.01 -7.98
N SER A 100 -5.23 0.93 -7.83
CA SER A 100 -6.19 0.80 -6.74
C SER A 100 -6.47 -0.66 -6.41
N GLY A 101 -6.94 -0.88 -5.20
CA GLY A 101 -7.38 -2.19 -4.76
C GLY A 101 -8.07 -2.13 -3.42
N GLN A 102 -8.76 -3.21 -3.11
CA GLN A 102 -9.51 -3.34 -1.86
C GLN A 102 -9.47 -4.79 -1.41
N LYS A 103 -9.27 -5.00 -0.13
CA LYS A 103 -9.23 -6.34 0.45
C LYS A 103 -9.82 -6.35 1.85
N ASP A 104 -10.57 -7.39 2.15
CA ASP A 104 -10.94 -7.72 3.52
C ASP A 104 -9.77 -8.45 4.17
N LEU A 105 -9.16 -7.79 5.15
CA LEU A 105 -7.93 -8.27 5.78
C LEU A 105 -8.20 -9.34 6.83
N THR A 106 -7.35 -10.35 6.87
CA THR A 106 -7.26 -11.27 8.01
C THR A 106 -6.66 -10.56 9.23
N ASN A 107 -6.82 -11.13 10.41
CA ASN A 107 -6.22 -10.59 11.63
C ASN A 107 -4.70 -10.46 11.53
N ASN A 108 -4.04 -11.42 10.90
CA ASN A 108 -2.59 -11.39 10.70
C ASN A 108 -2.18 -10.24 9.76
N GLU A 109 -2.95 -10.01 8.70
CA GLU A 109 -2.71 -8.92 7.76
C GLU A 109 -2.91 -7.54 8.41
N ILE A 110 -3.93 -7.40 9.25
CA ILE A 110 -4.14 -6.19 10.06
C ILE A 110 -2.94 -5.97 10.97
N HIS A 111 -2.45 -7.02 11.62
CA HIS A 111 -1.32 -6.93 12.54
C HIS A 111 -0.08 -6.37 11.86
N PHE A 112 0.34 -6.94 10.74
CA PHE A 112 1.53 -6.43 10.07
C PHE A 112 1.30 -5.07 9.36
N TYR A 113 0.09 -4.77 8.92
CA TYR A 113 -0.27 -3.45 8.40
C TYR A 113 -0.06 -2.36 9.45
N LEU A 114 -0.61 -2.56 10.65
CA LEU A 114 -0.49 -1.61 11.75
C LEU A 114 0.92 -1.56 12.35
N ALA A 115 1.69 -2.62 12.21
CA ALA A 115 3.09 -2.69 12.67
C ALA A 115 4.09 -2.09 11.67
N HIS A 116 3.62 -1.46 10.60
CA HIS A 116 4.46 -0.88 9.53
C HIS A 116 5.32 -1.93 8.80
N GLN A 117 4.82 -3.15 8.69
CA GLN A 117 5.50 -4.29 8.07
C GLN A 117 4.84 -4.65 6.73
N SER A 118 4.54 -3.64 5.94
CA SER A 118 4.01 -3.85 4.59
C SER A 118 4.48 -2.76 3.65
N TYR A 119 4.42 -3.03 2.35
CA TYR A 119 4.81 -2.08 1.34
C TYR A 119 4.02 -2.26 0.05
N ILE A 120 4.01 -1.23 -0.77
CA ILE A 120 3.52 -1.27 -2.14
C ILE A 120 4.72 -1.17 -3.06
N ASN A 121 4.72 -1.93 -4.17
CA ASN A 121 5.66 -1.68 -5.25
C ASN A 121 4.97 -1.77 -6.61
N ILE A 122 5.60 -1.13 -7.61
CA ILE A 122 5.15 -1.11 -9.00
C ILE A 122 6.27 -1.65 -9.86
N HIS A 123 5.92 -2.55 -10.76
CA HIS A 123 6.84 -3.27 -11.66
C HIS A 123 6.71 -2.77 -13.08
N THR A 124 7.84 -2.76 -13.79
CA THR A 124 7.90 -2.47 -15.23
C THR A 124 8.68 -3.57 -15.95
N ALA A 125 8.65 -3.57 -17.28
CA ALA A 125 9.42 -4.53 -18.08
C ALA A 125 10.92 -4.44 -17.82
N LYS A 126 11.44 -3.23 -17.58
CA LYS A 126 12.84 -2.99 -17.24
C LYS A 126 13.18 -3.47 -15.83
N TYR A 127 12.28 -3.29 -14.88
CA TYR A 127 12.47 -3.65 -13.48
C TYR A 127 11.37 -4.63 -13.03
N LYS A 128 11.53 -5.88 -13.42
CA LYS A 128 10.53 -6.93 -13.16
C LYS A 128 10.36 -7.26 -11.68
N LYS A 129 11.35 -6.95 -10.85
CA LYS A 129 11.29 -7.11 -9.39
C LYS A 129 10.71 -5.91 -8.66
N GLY A 130 10.40 -4.84 -9.40
CA GLY A 130 9.89 -3.57 -8.91
C GLY A 130 10.77 -2.41 -9.29
N GLU A 131 10.17 -1.33 -9.77
CA GLU A 131 10.87 -0.08 -10.10
C GLU A 131 10.81 0.92 -8.96
N ILE A 132 9.67 1.01 -8.29
CA ILE A 132 9.47 1.90 -7.14
C ILE A 132 8.72 1.16 -6.04
N ARG A 133 9.07 1.48 -4.80
CA ARG A 133 8.51 0.90 -3.59
C ARG A 133 8.22 1.97 -2.55
N GLY A 134 7.18 1.80 -1.75
CA GLY A 134 6.89 2.61 -0.59
C GLY A 134 6.50 1.76 0.60
N GLN A 135 7.22 1.91 1.71
CA GLN A 135 6.88 1.27 2.97
C GLN A 135 5.67 1.94 3.59
N VAL A 136 4.76 1.16 4.14
CA VAL A 136 3.57 1.69 4.84
C VAL A 136 3.98 2.13 6.24
N LYS A 137 3.94 3.44 6.45
CA LYS A 137 4.28 4.04 7.75
C LYS A 137 3.80 5.49 7.85
#